data_f856be8d60cbed64f9f1cdcd6abe41b7
#
_entry.id   f856be8d60cbed64f9f1cdcd6abe41b7
#
_cell.length_a   1.000
_cell.length_b   1.000
_cell.length_c   1.000
_cell.angle_alpha   90.00
_cell.angle_beta   90.00
_cell.angle_gamma   90.00
#
_symmetry.space_group_name_H-M   'P 1'
#
loop_
_entity.id
_entity.type
_entity.pdbx_description
1 polymer ?
#
loop_
_entity_poly.entity_id
_entity_poly.type
_entity_poly.pdbx_seq_one_letter_code
_entity_poly.pdbx_strand_id
1 'polypeptide(L)'
;QYFSQDNFFVWTKCDKTRLLEEMAEALSIDEATDFKQSLLYEIKQREELSSVVFSEKVAVPHPIKPLGKEVKVSVAICKEPLSWDKQGSGIQLVFLLSPSIYGNEGLKDVTTKIVSLTENDDLQEQLINCKDFEEFITIFEKIT
;
A
#
# COMPACT_ATOMS: atom_id res chain seq x y z
N GLN A 1 -11.32 5.41 7.24
CA GLN A 1 -12.29 4.72 6.45
C GLN A 1 -11.67 3.87 5.36
N TYR A 2 -10.69 4.37 4.63
CA TYR A 2 -9.98 3.54 3.67
C TYR A 2 -8.91 2.71 4.35
N PHE A 3 -8.40 3.18 5.47
CA PHE A 3 -7.39 2.50 6.28
C PHE A 3 -8.06 1.79 7.44
N SER A 4 -7.53 0.62 7.79
CA SER A 4 -8.08 -0.18 8.87
C SER A 4 -6.94 -0.91 9.57
N GLN A 5 -7.11 -1.14 10.86
CA GLN A 5 -6.15 -1.93 11.63
C GLN A 5 -5.97 -3.32 11.01
N ASP A 6 -7.04 -3.89 10.46
CA ASP A 6 -6.99 -5.22 9.84
C ASP A 6 -6.18 -5.24 8.54
N ASN A 7 -5.93 -4.06 7.97
CA ASN A 7 -5.18 -3.92 6.72
C ASN A 7 -3.81 -3.28 6.96
N PHE A 8 -3.32 -3.35 8.19
CA PHE A 8 -2.06 -2.73 8.58
C PHE A 8 -1.09 -3.78 9.10
N PHE A 9 0.12 -3.81 8.54
CA PHE A 9 1.13 -4.82 8.85
C PHE A 9 2.45 -4.17 9.21
N VAL A 10 3.11 -4.71 10.24
CA VAL A 10 4.47 -4.31 10.59
C VAL A 10 5.29 -5.59 10.65
N TRP A 11 6.18 -5.77 9.70
CA TRP A 11 7.02 -6.96 9.61
C TRP A 11 8.49 -6.58 9.68
N THR A 12 9.27 -7.40 10.35
CA THR A 12 10.71 -7.16 10.43
C THR A 12 11.36 -7.43 9.10
N LYS A 13 11.10 -8.59 8.52
CA LYS A 13 11.69 -8.99 7.25
C LYS A 13 10.56 -9.33 6.28
N CYS A 14 10.60 -8.73 5.10
CA CYS A 14 9.56 -8.89 4.11
C CYS A 14 10.05 -9.63 2.87
N ASP A 15 9.17 -10.44 2.32
CA ASP A 15 9.32 -11.03 1.00
C ASP A 15 8.18 -10.44 0.15
N LYS A 16 8.51 -9.89 -1.00
CA LYS A 16 7.52 -9.16 -1.81
C LYS A 16 6.31 -10.00 -2.16
N THR A 17 6.51 -11.23 -2.64
CA THR A 17 5.41 -12.09 -3.05
C THR A 17 4.49 -12.39 -1.87
N ARG A 18 5.08 -12.80 -0.74
CA ARG A 18 4.29 -13.14 0.44
C ARG A 18 3.60 -11.91 1.00
N LEU A 19 4.29 -10.77 1.02
CA LEU A 19 3.70 -9.53 1.53
C LEU A 19 2.47 -9.15 0.73
N LEU A 20 2.57 -9.17 -0.60
CA LEU A 20 1.43 -8.82 -1.45
C LEU A 20 0.28 -9.78 -1.26
N GLU A 21 0.56 -11.08 -1.08
CA GLU A 21 -0.50 -12.05 -0.83
C GLU A 21 -1.23 -11.77 0.47
N GLU A 22 -0.50 -11.45 1.53
CA GLU A 22 -1.12 -11.15 2.82
C GLU A 22 -1.92 -9.85 2.77
N MET A 23 -1.37 -8.84 2.10
CA MET A 23 -2.06 -7.56 1.96
C MET A 23 -3.34 -7.70 1.14
N ALA A 24 -3.27 -8.46 0.03
CA ALA A 24 -4.43 -8.70 -0.81
C ALA A 24 -5.49 -9.55 -0.09
N GLU A 25 -5.05 -10.51 0.71
CA GLU A 25 -5.97 -11.33 1.50
C GLU A 25 -6.78 -10.46 2.46
N ALA A 26 -6.10 -9.52 3.13
CA ALA A 26 -6.78 -8.63 4.07
C ALA A 26 -7.83 -7.78 3.37
N LEU A 27 -7.58 -7.38 2.12
CA LEU A 27 -8.52 -6.57 1.36
C LEU A 27 -9.68 -7.38 0.77
N SER A 28 -9.60 -8.70 0.78
CA SER A 28 -10.60 -9.55 0.14
C SER A 28 -11.83 -9.79 1.02
N ILE A 29 -11.82 -9.34 2.26
CA ILE A 29 -12.94 -9.52 3.19
C ILE A 29 -14.17 -8.85 2.59
N ASP A 30 -15.29 -9.59 2.55
CA ASP A 30 -16.58 -9.15 2.00
C ASP A 30 -16.54 -8.86 0.49
N GLU A 31 -15.54 -9.38 -0.19
CA GLU A 31 -15.44 -9.28 -1.65
C GLU A 31 -15.75 -10.64 -2.29
N ALA A 32 -15.80 -10.67 -3.61
CA ALA A 32 -16.04 -11.91 -4.35
C ALA A 32 -14.96 -12.95 -4.06
N THR A 33 -15.31 -14.22 -4.20
CA THR A 33 -14.40 -15.33 -3.89
C THR A 33 -13.06 -15.25 -4.63
N ASP A 34 -13.08 -14.75 -5.86
CA ASP A 34 -11.87 -14.66 -6.70
C ASP A 34 -11.18 -13.30 -6.59
N PHE A 35 -11.63 -12.43 -5.69
CA PHE A 35 -11.09 -11.07 -5.58
C PHE A 35 -9.58 -11.05 -5.36
N LYS A 36 -9.09 -11.84 -4.42
CA LYS A 36 -7.67 -11.85 -4.09
C LYS A 36 -6.82 -12.19 -5.32
N GLN A 37 -7.19 -13.26 -6.02
CA GLN A 37 -6.45 -13.69 -7.19
C GLN A 37 -6.49 -12.66 -8.31
N SER A 38 -7.68 -12.06 -8.51
CA SER A 38 -7.83 -11.02 -9.53
C SER A 38 -7.01 -9.78 -9.20
N LEU A 39 -7.00 -9.40 -7.92
CA LEU A 39 -6.21 -8.24 -7.48
C LEU A 39 -4.71 -8.47 -7.70
N LEU A 40 -4.22 -9.64 -7.29
CA LEU A 40 -2.80 -9.97 -7.48
C LEU A 40 -2.42 -10.01 -8.95
N TYR A 41 -3.29 -10.55 -9.79
CA TYR A 41 -3.07 -10.57 -11.23
C TYR A 41 -2.99 -9.16 -11.80
N GLU A 42 -3.93 -8.29 -11.42
CA GLU A 42 -3.98 -6.92 -11.91
C GLU A 42 -2.77 -6.10 -11.45
N ILE A 43 -2.33 -6.32 -10.22
CA ILE A 43 -1.12 -5.67 -9.69
C ILE A 43 0.08 -6.06 -10.53
N LYS A 44 0.22 -7.35 -10.84
CA LYS A 44 1.33 -7.83 -11.66
C LYS A 44 1.30 -7.22 -13.05
N GLN A 45 0.12 -7.18 -13.68
CA GLN A 45 -0.03 -6.57 -14.99
C GLN A 45 0.34 -5.09 -14.96
N ARG A 46 -0.04 -4.38 -13.90
CA ARG A 46 0.29 -2.98 -13.74
C ARG A 46 1.81 -2.79 -13.65
N GLU A 47 2.49 -3.64 -12.89
CA GLU A 47 3.93 -3.53 -12.72
C GLU A 47 4.70 -3.82 -14.00
N GLU A 48 4.12 -4.60 -14.90
CA GLU A 48 4.75 -4.89 -16.19
C GLU A 48 4.76 -3.67 -17.11
N LEU A 49 3.87 -2.70 -16.85
CA LEU A 49 3.85 -1.46 -17.62
C LEU A 49 4.93 -0.49 -17.17
N SER A 50 5.10 -0.35 -15.87
CA SER A 50 6.15 0.49 -15.28
C SER A 50 6.18 0.25 -13.78
N SER A 51 7.27 0.66 -13.13
CA SER A 51 7.45 0.45 -11.70
C SER A 51 6.42 1.23 -10.89
N VAL A 52 6.03 0.65 -9.74
CA VAL A 52 5.16 1.33 -8.76
C VAL A 52 5.97 1.87 -7.59
N VAL A 53 7.28 1.91 -7.74
CA VAL A 53 8.16 2.53 -6.73
C VAL A 53 8.06 4.04 -6.90
N PHE A 54 7.60 4.72 -5.84
CA PHE A 54 7.40 6.17 -5.85
C PHE A 54 8.63 6.92 -5.35
N SER A 55 9.41 6.28 -4.50
CA SER A 55 10.65 6.85 -3.99
C SER A 55 11.51 5.72 -3.45
N GLU A 56 12.68 6.08 -2.92
CA GLU A 56 13.65 5.11 -2.42
C GLU A 56 13.06 4.13 -1.41
N LYS A 57 12.09 4.58 -0.61
CA LYS A 57 11.53 3.78 0.48
C LYS A 57 10.05 3.43 0.31
N VAL A 58 9.40 3.94 -0.74
CA VAL A 58 7.94 3.82 -0.86
C VAL A 58 7.53 3.15 -2.15
N ALA A 59 6.72 2.10 -2.04
CA ALA A 59 6.10 1.42 -3.18
C ALA A 59 4.58 1.50 -3.04
N VAL A 60 3.89 1.66 -4.18
CA VAL A 60 2.43 1.82 -4.19
C VAL A 60 1.82 0.86 -5.20
N PRO A 61 1.77 -0.44 -4.87
CA PRO A 61 1.12 -1.40 -5.77
C PRO A 61 -0.37 -1.13 -5.89
N HIS A 62 -0.90 -1.31 -7.10
CA HIS A 62 -2.32 -1.11 -7.35
C HIS A 62 -2.71 -1.81 -8.65
N PRO A 63 -3.99 -2.16 -8.83
CA PRO A 63 -4.44 -2.81 -10.07
C PRO A 63 -4.58 -1.81 -11.21
N ILE A 64 -4.61 -2.32 -12.45
CA ILE A 64 -4.86 -1.47 -13.62
C ILE A 64 -6.28 -0.92 -13.58
N LYS A 65 -7.25 -1.77 -13.19
CA LYS A 65 -8.66 -1.37 -13.13
C LYS A 65 -9.24 -1.66 -11.76
N PRO A 66 -10.27 -0.91 -11.36
CA PRO A 66 -10.91 -1.15 -10.06
C PRO A 66 -11.58 -2.51 -10.01
N LEU A 67 -11.54 -3.15 -8.85
CA LEU A 67 -12.14 -4.47 -8.66
C LEU A 67 -13.06 -4.52 -7.44
N GLY A 68 -12.85 -3.68 -6.45
CA GLY A 68 -13.52 -3.78 -5.18
C GLY A 68 -14.88 -3.11 -5.11
N LYS A 69 -15.67 -3.48 -4.11
CA LYS A 69 -16.92 -2.80 -3.82
C LYS A 69 -16.67 -1.46 -3.13
N GLU A 70 -15.61 -1.39 -2.36
CA GLU A 70 -15.24 -0.19 -1.59
C GLU A 70 -13.78 0.13 -1.83
N VAL A 71 -13.45 1.40 -1.65
CA VAL A 71 -12.04 1.82 -1.66
C VAL A 71 -11.40 1.32 -0.37
N LYS A 72 -10.31 0.59 -0.50
CA LYS A 72 -9.54 0.11 0.65
C LYS A 72 -8.06 0.30 0.39
N VAL A 73 -7.31 0.52 1.47
CA VAL A 73 -5.86 0.66 1.39
C VAL A 73 -5.24 -0.26 2.43
N SER A 74 -4.32 -1.11 1.98
CA SER A 74 -3.54 -1.94 2.88
C SER A 74 -2.16 -1.31 3.00
N VAL A 75 -1.63 -1.26 4.22
CA VAL A 75 -0.34 -0.64 4.51
C VAL A 75 0.58 -1.65 5.16
N ALA A 76 1.82 -1.71 4.69
CA ALA A 76 2.84 -2.54 5.32
C ALA A 76 4.07 -1.72 5.61
N ILE A 77 4.61 -1.91 6.81
CA ILE A 77 5.89 -1.35 7.21
C ILE A 77 6.89 -2.49 7.29
N CYS A 78 7.98 -2.38 6.53
CA CYS A 78 9.06 -3.36 6.53
C CYS A 78 10.23 -2.76 7.29
N LYS A 79 10.53 -3.31 8.46
CA LYS A 79 11.61 -2.76 9.28
C LYS A 79 12.96 -2.89 8.60
N GLU A 80 13.18 -4.02 7.91
CA GLU A 80 14.36 -4.19 7.08
C GLU A 80 14.01 -3.84 5.65
N PRO A 81 14.87 -3.10 4.94
CA PRO A 81 14.58 -2.70 3.56
C PRO A 81 14.34 -3.91 2.66
N LEU A 82 13.35 -3.78 1.80
CA LEU A 82 12.91 -4.82 0.88
C LEU A 82 13.29 -4.43 -0.55
N SER A 83 13.91 -5.36 -1.28
CA SER A 83 14.17 -5.14 -2.69
C SER A 83 12.87 -5.41 -3.47
N TRP A 84 12.31 -4.35 -4.06
CA TRP A 84 11.03 -4.43 -4.77
C TRP A 84 11.22 -4.76 -6.25
N ASP A 85 12.04 -3.95 -6.92
CA ASP A 85 12.40 -4.15 -8.32
C ASP A 85 13.69 -3.36 -8.58
N LYS A 86 14.04 -3.18 -9.85
CA LYS A 86 15.28 -2.49 -10.21
C LYS A 86 15.29 -1.02 -9.81
N GLN A 87 14.12 -0.40 -9.66
CA GLN A 87 14.02 0.99 -9.25
C GLN A 87 13.97 1.18 -7.74
N GLY A 88 13.73 0.11 -6.96
CA GLY A 88 13.58 0.24 -5.52
C GLY A 88 14.18 -0.93 -4.77
N SER A 89 15.34 -0.72 -4.14
CA SER A 89 16.03 -1.74 -3.37
C SER A 89 15.91 -1.52 -1.86
N GLY A 90 15.30 -0.42 -1.44
CA GLY A 90 15.22 -0.07 -0.02
C GLY A 90 13.81 0.19 0.47
N ILE A 91 12.83 -0.55 -0.02
CA ILE A 91 11.43 -0.29 0.28
C ILE A 91 11.11 -0.68 1.72
N GLN A 92 10.51 0.25 2.46
CA GLN A 92 10.09 0.03 3.85
C GLN A 92 8.63 0.43 4.08
N LEU A 93 8.01 1.16 3.15
CA LEU A 93 6.61 1.55 3.24
C LEU A 93 5.89 1.09 1.98
N VAL A 94 4.86 0.27 2.14
CA VAL A 94 4.10 -0.25 1.01
C VAL A 94 2.63 0.13 1.20
N PHE A 95 2.06 0.81 0.21
CA PHE A 95 0.65 1.19 0.19
C PHE A 95 -0.03 0.45 -0.96
N LEU A 96 -0.81 -0.57 -0.65
CA LEU A 96 -1.56 -1.29 -1.67
C LEU A 96 -2.93 -0.64 -1.79
N LEU A 97 -3.18 -0.01 -2.93
CA LEU A 97 -4.44 0.70 -3.16
C LEU A 97 -5.40 -0.20 -3.93
N SER A 98 -6.62 -0.35 -3.39
CA SER A 98 -7.67 -1.10 -4.07
C SER A 98 -8.85 -0.18 -4.35
N PRO A 99 -8.97 0.33 -5.58
CA PRO A 99 -10.08 1.22 -5.93
C PRO A 99 -11.41 0.48 -6.02
N SER A 100 -12.49 1.25 -5.85
CA SER A 100 -13.85 0.73 -5.97
C SER A 100 -14.36 0.86 -7.40
N ILE A 101 -15.21 -0.09 -7.80
CA ILE A 101 -15.88 -0.01 -9.10
C ILE A 101 -16.99 1.05 -9.10
N TYR A 102 -17.36 1.57 -7.92
CA TYR A 102 -18.47 2.53 -7.77
C TYR A 102 -18.05 3.98 -7.64
N GLY A 103 -16.77 4.26 -7.38
CA GLY A 103 -16.30 5.62 -7.25
C GLY A 103 -15.11 5.72 -6.32
N ASN A 104 -14.22 6.68 -6.58
CA ASN A 104 -12.92 6.75 -5.91
C ASN A 104 -12.51 8.17 -5.52
N GLU A 105 -13.47 9.00 -5.14
CA GLU A 105 -13.22 10.42 -4.87
C GLU A 105 -12.18 10.65 -3.79
N GLY A 106 -12.28 9.90 -2.68
CA GLY A 106 -11.34 10.06 -1.58
C GLY A 106 -9.95 9.51 -1.85
N LEU A 107 -9.82 8.65 -2.85
CA LEU A 107 -8.55 8.03 -3.15
C LEU A 107 -7.52 9.04 -3.68
N LYS A 108 -8.01 10.10 -4.32
CA LYS A 108 -7.14 11.16 -4.80
C LYS A 108 -6.41 11.83 -3.63
N ASP A 109 -7.12 12.06 -2.53
CA ASP A 109 -6.53 12.66 -1.34
C ASP A 109 -5.44 11.76 -0.75
N VAL A 110 -5.71 10.45 -0.68
CA VAL A 110 -4.74 9.48 -0.20
C VAL A 110 -3.49 9.51 -1.08
N THR A 111 -3.67 9.49 -2.39
CA THR A 111 -2.55 9.50 -3.33
C THR A 111 -1.73 10.78 -3.19
N THR A 112 -2.40 11.93 -3.03
CA THR A 112 -1.72 13.20 -2.84
C THR A 112 -0.88 13.17 -1.57
N LYS A 113 -1.40 12.61 -0.48
CA LYS A 113 -0.64 12.48 0.77
C LYS A 113 0.58 11.56 0.59
N ILE A 114 0.43 10.49 -0.16
CA ILE A 114 1.54 9.58 -0.42
C ILE A 114 2.64 10.30 -1.21
N VAL A 115 2.26 11.08 -2.22
CA VAL A 115 3.25 11.85 -3.00
C VAL A 115 3.98 12.84 -2.10
N SER A 116 3.27 13.55 -1.22
CA SER A 116 3.90 14.45 -0.25
C SER A 116 4.87 13.70 0.65
N LEU A 117 4.47 12.51 1.09
CA LEU A 117 5.30 11.67 1.94
C LEU A 117 6.62 11.31 1.25
N THR A 118 6.58 11.03 -0.05
CA THR A 118 7.79 10.63 -0.79
C THR A 118 8.81 11.76 -0.87
N GLU A 119 8.41 13.00 -0.59
CA GLU A 119 9.29 14.15 -0.64
C GLU A 119 9.77 14.58 0.76
N ASN A 120 9.43 13.81 1.79
CA ASN A 120 9.71 14.18 3.17
C ASN A 120 10.34 13.01 3.93
N ASP A 121 11.66 13.04 4.05
CA ASP A 121 12.41 11.95 4.70
C ASP A 121 12.03 11.79 6.18
N ASP A 122 11.80 12.91 6.88
CA ASP A 122 11.44 12.85 8.30
C ASP A 122 10.12 12.13 8.51
N LEU A 123 9.11 12.41 7.66
CA LEU A 123 7.82 11.74 7.75
C LEU A 123 7.95 10.25 7.45
N GLN A 124 8.77 9.90 6.47
CA GLN A 124 9.02 8.50 6.16
C GLN A 124 9.58 7.77 7.37
N GLU A 125 10.57 8.37 8.03
CA GLU A 125 11.16 7.76 9.23
C GLU A 125 10.14 7.64 10.36
N GLN A 126 9.32 8.66 10.55
CA GLN A 126 8.28 8.60 11.57
C GLN A 126 7.32 7.44 11.32
N LEU A 127 6.89 7.24 10.08
CA LEU A 127 5.99 6.16 9.74
C LEU A 127 6.65 4.79 9.87
N ILE A 128 7.91 4.68 9.44
CA ILE A 128 8.65 3.42 9.54
C ILE A 128 8.81 3.01 11.01
N ASN A 129 8.92 3.98 11.90
CA ASN A 129 9.10 3.72 13.33
C ASN A 129 7.80 3.62 14.11
N CYS A 130 6.65 3.66 13.45
CA CYS A 130 5.36 3.47 14.11
C CYS A 130 5.25 2.08 14.73
N LYS A 131 4.64 2.02 15.90
CA LYS A 131 4.47 0.77 16.63
C LYS A 131 3.17 0.08 16.29
N ASP A 132 2.13 0.86 15.96
CA ASP A 132 0.79 0.33 15.73
C ASP A 132 0.02 1.21 14.75
N PHE A 133 -1.18 0.76 14.43
CA PHE A 133 -2.04 1.44 13.47
C PHE A 133 -2.44 2.85 13.94
N GLU A 134 -2.75 3.00 15.23
CA GLU A 134 -3.17 4.31 15.73
C GLU A 134 -2.09 5.37 15.53
N GLU A 135 -0.85 4.98 15.82
CA GLU A 135 0.28 5.89 15.63
C GLU A 135 0.45 6.23 14.16
N PHE A 136 0.36 5.22 13.31
CA PHE A 136 0.46 5.41 11.86
C PHE A 136 -0.59 6.38 11.35
N ILE A 137 -1.86 6.14 11.67
CA ILE A 137 -2.94 6.94 11.11
C ILE A 137 -2.90 8.38 11.63
N THR A 138 -2.49 8.56 12.90
CA THR A 138 -2.36 9.89 13.46
C THR A 138 -1.35 10.74 12.68
N ILE A 139 -0.22 10.13 12.31
CA ILE A 139 0.79 10.83 11.53
C ILE A 139 0.34 11.03 10.09
N PHE A 140 -0.20 9.97 9.48
CA PHE A 140 -0.57 10.01 8.06
C PHE A 140 -1.67 11.04 7.78
N GLU A 141 -2.66 11.14 8.66
CA GLU A 141 -3.77 12.08 8.44
C GLU A 141 -3.33 13.54 8.48
N LYS A 142 -2.20 13.83 9.09
CA LYS A 142 -1.68 15.20 9.17
C LYS A 142 -0.89 15.62 7.94
N ILE A 143 -0.60 14.70 7.04
CA ILE A 143 0.14 15.01 5.83
C ILE A 143 -0.73 15.88 4.91
N THR A 144 -0.16 16.95 4.39
CA THR A 144 -0.89 17.88 3.51
C THR A 144 -0.22 18.04 2.15
#